data_4a48bbe0c34ec4aa780b00e5ea56c01f
#
_entry.id   4a48bbe0c34ec4aa780b00e5ea56c01f
#
_cell.length_a   1.000
_cell.length_b   1.000
_cell.length_c   1.000
_cell.angle_alpha   90.00
_cell.angle_beta   90.00
_cell.angle_gamma   90.00
#
_symmetry.space_group_name_H-M   'P 1'
#
loop_
_entity.id
_entity.type
_entity.pdbx_description
1 polymer ?
#
loop_
_entity_poly.entity_id
_entity_poly.type
_entity_poly.pdbx_seq_one_letter_code
_entity_poly.pdbx_strand_id
1 'polypeptide(L)'
;MSGNGNDARRRGVVPGVTSERAWHGVELRHLAALQAVAQERSFSAAAARLGYTQSAISGQILALERVIGARLFERIRGSRPVQLTDEGKILLTHAAAITARLDAARADIGALRAGSTSALRIGTFQSASRQIVPETLRRLADEDPDADVELRESYDLNSLLDLLEKGAIDLAFTVLPTRDGPFETAELYCDEHVLVVRRSDPLASRGLLSLEELEEIPVITVEDCRVQSATEIAISASGRRLTVSRRLEDLSSILAFVSAGLGVGFVPEPSTDLPPDLTVVRLGSEVPRRVVALTWHSERTLSPRGVRFVELATAVAGAAQETRKLLRAI
;
A
#
# COMPACT_ATOMS: atom_id res chain seq x y z
N MET A 1 -56.86 58.96 5.82
CA MET A 1 -57.58 57.71 6.05
C MET A 1 -56.68 56.61 5.52
N SER A 2 -55.89 56.11 6.33
CA SER A 2 -55.98 54.84 7.09
C SER A 2 -55.83 53.61 6.19
N GLY A 3 -54.76 52.86 6.40
CA GLY A 3 -54.59 51.52 5.87
C GLY A 3 -53.20 51.03 6.13
N ASN A 4 -52.98 50.67 7.37
CA ASN A 4 -51.75 50.01 7.86
C ASN A 4 -51.77 48.53 7.45
N GLY A 5 -50.78 48.05 6.73
CA GLY A 5 -50.60 46.65 6.37
C GLY A 5 -49.20 46.19 6.73
N ASN A 6 -49.07 45.67 7.93
CA ASN A 6 -47.86 45.12 8.51
C ASN A 6 -47.62 43.74 7.91
N ASP A 7 -46.68 43.61 6.98
CA ASP A 7 -46.23 42.33 6.44
C ASP A 7 -44.91 41.93 7.11
N ALA A 8 -45.03 41.22 8.20
CA ALA A 8 -43.93 40.63 8.95
C ALA A 8 -43.39 39.44 8.19
N ARG A 9 -42.30 39.67 7.43
CA ARG A 9 -41.50 38.61 6.81
C ARG A 9 -40.99 37.68 7.89
N ARG A 10 -41.56 36.48 7.96
CA ARG A 10 -41.02 35.33 8.68
C ARG A 10 -39.66 34.99 8.06
N ARG A 11 -38.60 35.44 8.70
CA ARG A 11 -37.24 34.89 8.47
C ARG A 11 -37.28 33.46 8.93
N GLY A 12 -37.16 32.52 7.97
CA GLY A 12 -36.95 31.12 8.24
C GLY A 12 -35.68 30.98 9.06
N VAL A 13 -35.82 30.50 10.27
CA VAL A 13 -34.71 30.06 11.12
C VAL A 13 -34.14 28.84 10.45
N VAL A 14 -32.95 28.97 9.88
CA VAL A 14 -32.12 27.85 9.49
C VAL A 14 -31.80 27.08 10.78
N PRO A 15 -32.12 25.78 10.89
CA PRO A 15 -31.77 25.00 12.09
C PRO A 15 -30.28 25.10 12.29
N GLY A 16 -29.88 25.59 13.46
CA GLY A 16 -28.53 25.92 13.83
C GLY A 16 -27.56 24.76 13.66
N VAL A 17 -26.38 25.16 13.26
CA VAL A 17 -25.11 24.42 13.46
C VAL A 17 -25.09 23.88 14.89
N THR A 18 -25.33 22.59 15.04
CA THR A 18 -25.28 21.90 16.32
C THR A 18 -23.83 21.85 16.75
N SER A 19 -23.58 22.63 17.76
CA SER A 19 -22.52 22.62 18.77
C SER A 19 -21.35 21.68 18.53
N GLU A 20 -20.14 22.23 18.50
CA GLU A 20 -18.81 21.57 18.57
C GLU A 20 -18.70 20.48 19.66
N ARG A 21 -19.65 20.37 20.57
CA ARG A 21 -19.70 19.37 21.65
C ARG A 21 -20.36 18.04 21.26
N ALA A 22 -20.98 17.93 20.09
CA ALA A 22 -21.81 16.76 19.76
C ALA A 22 -21.01 15.44 19.65
N TRP A 23 -19.73 15.49 19.28
CA TRP A 23 -18.89 14.32 19.05
C TRP A 23 -18.10 13.85 20.27
N HIS A 24 -18.15 14.54 21.41
CA HIS A 24 -17.47 14.13 22.66
C HIS A 24 -18.01 12.82 23.28
N GLY A 25 -19.16 12.34 22.81
CA GLY A 25 -19.71 11.04 23.22
C GLY A 25 -19.22 9.86 22.39
N VAL A 26 -18.37 10.06 21.39
CA VAL A 26 -17.77 8.96 20.62
C VAL A 26 -16.66 8.31 21.44
N GLU A 27 -16.78 7.00 21.65
CA GLU A 27 -15.79 6.22 22.38
C GLU A 27 -15.10 5.24 21.41
N LEU A 28 -13.86 4.84 21.74
CA LEU A 28 -13.08 3.91 20.89
C LEU A 28 -13.79 2.57 20.69
N ARG A 29 -14.51 2.08 21.69
CA ARG A 29 -15.32 0.86 21.55
C ARG A 29 -16.41 0.99 20.50
N HIS A 30 -16.97 2.19 20.31
CA HIS A 30 -17.94 2.46 19.25
C HIS A 30 -17.30 2.33 17.86
N LEU A 31 -16.07 2.87 17.67
CA LEU A 31 -15.33 2.77 16.42
C LEU A 31 -14.91 1.33 16.12
N ALA A 32 -14.46 0.59 17.14
CA ALA A 32 -14.15 -0.83 17.02
C ALA A 32 -15.38 -1.67 16.62
N ALA A 33 -16.56 -1.38 17.21
CA ALA A 33 -17.79 -2.04 16.82
C ALA A 33 -18.20 -1.74 15.38
N LEU A 34 -18.09 -0.46 14.94
CA LEU A 34 -18.35 -0.06 13.55
C LEU A 34 -17.47 -0.84 12.56
N GLN A 35 -16.16 -0.88 12.84
CA GLN A 35 -15.19 -1.59 11.98
C GLN A 35 -15.49 -3.10 11.93
N ALA A 36 -15.73 -3.72 13.07
CA ALA A 36 -16.02 -5.15 13.14
C ALA A 36 -17.30 -5.51 12.38
N VAL A 37 -18.40 -4.75 12.56
CA VAL A 37 -19.66 -5.00 11.85
C VAL A 37 -19.52 -4.78 10.35
N ALA A 38 -18.75 -3.77 9.93
CA ALA A 38 -18.50 -3.48 8.51
C ALA A 38 -17.69 -4.60 7.83
N GLN A 39 -16.67 -5.15 8.51
CA GLN A 39 -15.83 -6.24 8.00
C GLN A 39 -16.58 -7.56 7.96
N GLU A 40 -17.24 -7.93 9.05
CA GLU A 40 -17.96 -9.21 9.14
C GLU A 40 -19.31 -9.19 8.42
N ARG A 41 -19.82 -8.02 8.07
CA ARG A 41 -21.15 -7.82 7.49
C ARG A 41 -22.28 -8.49 8.31
N SER A 42 -22.03 -8.66 9.61
CA SER A 42 -22.89 -9.38 10.56
C SER A 42 -22.64 -8.90 11.98
N PHE A 43 -23.70 -8.49 12.68
CA PHE A 43 -23.61 -8.10 14.09
C PHE A 43 -23.22 -9.27 15.01
N SER A 44 -23.68 -10.49 14.70
CA SER A 44 -23.34 -11.67 15.51
C SER A 44 -21.88 -12.09 15.32
N ALA A 45 -21.36 -12.07 14.08
CA ALA A 45 -19.97 -12.38 13.81
C ALA A 45 -19.03 -11.32 14.40
N ALA A 46 -19.37 -10.03 14.29
CA ALA A 46 -18.64 -8.94 14.92
C ALA A 46 -18.59 -9.07 16.44
N ALA A 47 -19.70 -9.48 17.05
CA ALA A 47 -19.77 -9.73 18.49
C ALA A 47 -18.85 -10.88 18.91
N ALA A 48 -18.88 -12.00 18.19
CA ALA A 48 -18.00 -13.13 18.44
C ALA A 48 -16.52 -12.74 18.33
N ARG A 49 -16.17 -11.99 17.29
CA ARG A 49 -14.79 -11.50 17.06
C ARG A 49 -14.28 -10.59 18.18
N LEU A 50 -15.15 -9.70 18.70
CA LEU A 50 -14.76 -8.73 19.72
C LEU A 50 -14.95 -9.26 21.16
N GLY A 51 -15.46 -10.48 21.35
CA GLY A 51 -15.72 -11.06 22.66
C GLY A 51 -16.91 -10.43 23.39
N TYR A 52 -17.90 -9.91 22.64
CA TYR A 52 -19.12 -9.31 23.16
C TYR A 52 -20.37 -10.12 22.79
N THR A 53 -21.50 -9.77 23.38
CA THR A 53 -22.80 -10.25 22.91
C THR A 53 -23.29 -9.42 21.73
N GLN A 54 -24.13 -10.01 20.88
CA GLN A 54 -24.71 -9.29 19.74
C GLN A 54 -25.53 -8.06 20.18
N SER A 55 -26.22 -8.17 21.33
CA SER A 55 -26.97 -7.03 21.91
C SER A 55 -26.04 -5.90 22.37
N ALA A 56 -24.84 -6.20 22.87
CA ALA A 56 -23.86 -5.20 23.26
C ALA A 56 -23.33 -4.45 22.04
N ILE A 57 -22.97 -5.17 20.97
CA ILE A 57 -22.52 -4.52 19.71
C ILE A 57 -23.63 -3.67 19.09
N SER A 58 -24.87 -4.18 19.05
CA SER A 58 -26.01 -3.38 18.59
C SER A 58 -26.22 -2.12 19.44
N GLY A 59 -26.05 -2.23 20.75
CA GLY A 59 -26.14 -1.09 21.67
C GLY A 59 -25.04 -0.05 21.43
N GLN A 60 -23.80 -0.49 21.17
CA GLN A 60 -22.68 0.40 20.83
C GLN A 60 -22.91 1.14 19.50
N ILE A 61 -23.39 0.44 18.48
CA ILE A 61 -23.73 1.09 17.19
C ILE A 61 -24.87 2.09 17.36
N LEU A 62 -25.94 1.74 18.08
CA LEU A 62 -27.04 2.67 18.35
C LEU A 62 -26.59 3.90 19.15
N ALA A 63 -25.66 3.74 20.10
CA ALA A 63 -25.06 4.85 20.83
C ALA A 63 -24.26 5.76 19.89
N LEU A 64 -23.45 5.19 19.01
CA LEU A 64 -22.67 5.90 18.02
C LEU A 64 -23.60 6.68 17.05
N GLU A 65 -24.60 6.03 16.48
CA GLU A 65 -25.58 6.65 15.57
C GLU A 65 -26.32 7.82 16.25
N ARG A 66 -26.61 7.70 17.54
CA ARG A 66 -27.23 8.79 18.31
C ARG A 66 -26.30 9.98 18.47
N VAL A 67 -25.01 9.74 18.74
CA VAL A 67 -24.02 10.81 18.89
C VAL A 67 -23.73 11.49 17.55
N ILE A 68 -23.62 10.71 16.47
CA ILE A 68 -23.38 11.22 15.13
C ILE A 68 -24.62 11.93 14.56
N GLY A 69 -25.82 11.52 14.99
CA GLY A 69 -27.09 12.04 14.48
C GLY A 69 -27.51 11.44 13.13
N ALA A 70 -26.85 10.36 12.70
CA ALA A 70 -27.10 9.69 11.43
C ALA A 70 -27.04 8.17 11.60
N ARG A 71 -27.70 7.44 10.70
CA ARG A 71 -27.57 5.99 10.63
C ARG A 71 -26.29 5.61 9.89
N LEU A 72 -25.61 4.61 10.41
CA LEU A 72 -24.35 4.12 9.85
C LEU A 72 -24.55 2.81 9.07
N PHE A 73 -25.64 2.09 9.38
CA PHE A 73 -26.01 0.87 8.67
C PHE A 73 -27.43 0.95 8.13
N GLU A 74 -27.63 0.35 6.93
CA GLU A 74 -28.95 0.26 6.33
C GLU A 74 -29.88 -0.67 7.11
N ARG A 75 -31.18 -0.36 7.10
CA ARG A 75 -32.20 -1.27 7.67
C ARG A 75 -32.41 -2.43 6.72
N ILE A 76 -31.84 -3.57 7.04
CA ILE A 76 -32.03 -4.79 6.26
C ILE A 76 -33.24 -5.54 6.83
N ARG A 77 -34.21 -5.88 5.96
CA ARG A 77 -35.26 -6.86 6.24
C ARG A 77 -34.82 -8.21 5.68
N GLY A 78 -34.72 -9.23 6.53
CA GLY A 78 -34.36 -10.58 6.13
C GLY A 78 -32.89 -10.93 6.34
N SER A 79 -32.41 -12.03 5.76
CA SER A 79 -31.06 -12.61 5.92
C SER A 79 -29.98 -12.00 5.02
N ARG A 80 -30.13 -10.76 4.58
CA ARG A 80 -29.12 -10.09 3.74
C ARG A 80 -27.92 -9.60 4.59
N PRO A 81 -26.70 -9.58 4.00
CA PRO A 81 -25.53 -9.01 4.67
C PRO A 81 -25.75 -7.54 5.08
N VAL A 82 -25.23 -7.17 6.22
CA VAL A 82 -25.29 -5.79 6.72
C VAL A 82 -24.50 -4.87 5.77
N GLN A 83 -25.08 -3.73 5.43
CA GLN A 83 -24.47 -2.72 4.52
C GLN A 83 -24.36 -1.38 5.24
N LEU A 84 -23.28 -0.66 4.93
CA LEU A 84 -23.08 0.72 5.41
C LEU A 84 -23.91 1.71 4.61
N THR A 85 -24.41 2.72 5.28
CA THR A 85 -24.87 3.97 4.64
C THR A 85 -23.67 4.77 4.13
N ASP A 86 -23.90 5.85 3.41
CA ASP A 86 -22.81 6.73 2.96
C ASP A 86 -22.15 7.44 4.14
N GLU A 87 -22.90 7.84 5.16
CA GLU A 87 -22.36 8.35 6.43
C GLU A 87 -21.54 7.27 7.15
N GLY A 88 -22.00 6.02 7.11
CA GLY A 88 -21.28 4.89 7.66
C GLY A 88 -19.93 4.65 6.97
N LYS A 89 -19.86 4.77 5.65
CA LYS A 89 -18.59 4.66 4.87
C LYS A 89 -17.61 5.77 5.24
N ILE A 90 -18.10 7.03 5.29
CA ILE A 90 -17.28 8.18 5.69
C ILE A 90 -16.73 7.97 7.10
N LEU A 91 -17.59 7.63 8.06
CA LEU A 91 -17.15 7.43 9.45
C LEU A 91 -16.21 6.23 9.58
N LEU A 92 -16.41 5.15 8.81
CA LEU A 92 -15.51 3.98 8.82
C LEU A 92 -14.09 4.35 8.41
N THR A 93 -13.92 5.22 7.40
CA THR A 93 -12.61 5.71 6.98
C THR A 93 -11.91 6.46 8.11
N HIS A 94 -12.62 7.39 8.76
CA HIS A 94 -12.07 8.13 9.90
C HIS A 94 -11.84 7.23 11.12
N ALA A 95 -12.73 6.28 11.40
CA ALA A 95 -12.56 5.31 12.48
C ALA A 95 -11.29 4.46 12.29
N ALA A 96 -11.02 4.04 11.06
CA ALA A 96 -9.79 3.30 10.74
C ALA A 96 -8.54 4.15 11.01
N ALA A 97 -8.54 5.43 10.62
CA ALA A 97 -7.42 6.33 10.88
C ALA A 97 -7.19 6.58 12.39
N ILE A 98 -8.27 6.78 13.16
CA ILE A 98 -8.19 7.01 14.63
C ILE A 98 -7.63 5.77 15.33
N THR A 99 -8.13 4.58 15.01
CA THR A 99 -7.65 3.33 15.63
C THR A 99 -6.21 3.03 15.22
N ALA A 100 -5.84 3.26 13.97
CA ALA A 100 -4.46 3.13 13.49
C ALA A 100 -3.51 4.08 14.26
N ARG A 101 -3.95 5.32 14.54
CA ARG A 101 -3.15 6.28 15.30
C ARG A 101 -2.94 5.85 16.76
N LEU A 102 -3.92 5.19 17.37
CA LEU A 102 -3.78 4.63 18.72
C LEU A 102 -2.85 3.43 18.74
N ASP A 103 -2.94 2.55 17.75
CA ASP A 103 -2.03 1.42 17.61
C ASP A 103 -0.59 1.90 17.40
N ALA A 104 -0.41 2.95 16.61
CA ALA A 104 0.89 3.61 16.43
C ALA A 104 1.43 4.17 17.75
N ALA A 105 0.61 4.92 18.51
CA ALA A 105 1.02 5.45 19.83
C ALA A 105 1.39 4.33 20.80
N ARG A 106 0.65 3.22 20.79
CA ARG A 106 0.97 2.02 21.60
C ARG A 106 2.31 1.42 21.19
N ALA A 107 2.59 1.32 19.88
CA ALA A 107 3.85 0.83 19.36
C ALA A 107 5.02 1.73 19.77
N ASP A 108 4.87 3.05 19.64
CA ASP A 108 5.89 4.05 20.02
C ASP A 108 6.21 4.00 21.53
N ILE A 109 5.19 3.90 22.39
CA ILE A 109 5.37 3.71 23.83
C ILE A 109 6.05 2.36 24.12
N GLY A 110 5.70 1.31 23.39
CA GLY A 110 6.33 -0.01 23.49
C GLY A 110 7.82 0.07 23.14
N ALA A 111 8.15 0.69 22.03
CA ALA A 111 9.54 0.92 21.58
C ALA A 111 10.35 1.74 22.60
N LEU A 112 9.76 2.81 23.14
CA LEU A 112 10.41 3.63 24.18
C LEU A 112 10.71 2.82 25.45
N ARG A 113 9.80 1.93 25.86
CA ARG A 113 9.96 1.05 27.04
C ARG A 113 10.99 -0.05 26.81
N ALA A 114 11.05 -0.58 25.60
CA ALA A 114 12.01 -1.62 25.22
C ALA A 114 13.45 -1.06 25.05
N GLY A 115 13.60 0.26 24.91
CA GLY A 115 14.90 0.89 24.65
C GLY A 115 15.50 0.47 23.31
N SER A 116 16.84 0.32 23.25
CA SER A 116 17.56 -0.11 22.04
C SER A 116 17.33 -1.58 21.66
N THR A 117 16.59 -2.34 22.46
CA THR A 117 16.32 -3.77 22.24
C THR A 117 15.06 -4.07 21.42
N SER A 118 14.32 -3.03 21.00
CA SER A 118 13.14 -3.24 20.15
C SER A 118 13.56 -3.69 18.76
N ALA A 119 12.89 -4.73 18.22
CA ALA A 119 13.08 -5.18 16.85
C ALA A 119 12.76 -4.06 15.85
N LEU A 120 13.57 -3.91 14.81
CA LEU A 120 13.28 -3.05 13.66
C LEU A 120 12.36 -3.80 12.71
N ARG A 121 11.14 -3.33 12.52
CA ARG A 121 10.13 -4.00 11.70
C ARG A 121 10.07 -3.38 10.30
N ILE A 122 10.37 -4.16 9.29
CA ILE A 122 10.51 -3.70 7.91
C ILE A 122 9.53 -4.43 7.00
N GLY A 123 8.72 -3.67 6.29
CA GLY A 123 7.91 -4.15 5.19
C GLY A 123 8.70 -4.17 3.89
N THR A 124 8.57 -5.23 3.11
CA THR A 124 9.30 -5.37 1.85
C THR A 124 8.47 -6.06 0.78
N PHE A 125 8.93 -6.03 -0.44
CA PHE A 125 8.35 -6.75 -1.57
C PHE A 125 9.44 -7.50 -2.34
N GLN A 126 9.06 -8.51 -3.11
CA GLN A 126 9.96 -9.51 -3.68
C GLN A 126 11.24 -8.94 -4.31
N SER A 127 11.15 -7.93 -5.18
CA SER A 127 12.36 -7.43 -5.84
C SER A 127 13.29 -6.66 -4.89
N ALA A 128 12.76 -5.92 -3.90
CA ALA A 128 13.58 -5.28 -2.87
C ALA A 128 14.20 -6.31 -1.93
N SER A 129 13.42 -7.33 -1.52
CA SER A 129 13.90 -8.46 -0.70
C SER A 129 15.09 -9.19 -1.34
N ARG A 130 15.15 -9.26 -2.66
CA ARG A 130 16.25 -9.93 -3.38
C ARG A 130 17.45 -9.04 -3.65
N GLN A 131 17.22 -7.75 -3.89
CA GLN A 131 18.26 -6.83 -4.39
C GLN A 131 18.99 -6.03 -3.32
N ILE A 132 18.25 -5.51 -2.36
CA ILE A 132 18.75 -4.50 -1.40
C ILE A 132 18.77 -5.04 0.02
N VAL A 133 17.71 -5.70 0.44
CA VAL A 133 17.51 -6.12 1.83
C VAL A 133 18.65 -6.99 2.36
N PRO A 134 19.12 -8.06 1.65
CA PRO A 134 20.13 -8.95 2.21
C PRO A 134 21.45 -8.26 2.51
N GLU A 135 21.95 -7.45 1.57
CA GLU A 135 23.22 -6.74 1.76
C GLU A 135 23.09 -5.62 2.81
N THR A 136 21.93 -4.96 2.87
CA THR A 136 21.66 -3.95 3.90
C THR A 136 21.66 -4.59 5.29
N LEU A 137 20.98 -5.72 5.46
CA LEU A 137 20.96 -6.46 6.73
C LEU A 137 22.32 -6.99 7.12
N ARG A 138 23.11 -7.50 6.16
CA ARG A 138 24.49 -7.94 6.41
C ARG A 138 25.33 -6.80 6.98
N ARG A 139 25.27 -5.61 6.34
CA ARG A 139 26.00 -4.42 6.84
C ARG A 139 25.50 -3.97 8.20
N LEU A 140 24.18 -3.99 8.42
CA LEU A 140 23.62 -3.67 9.73
C LEU A 140 24.12 -4.62 10.81
N ALA A 141 24.15 -5.92 10.53
CA ALA A 141 24.65 -6.96 11.46
C ALA A 141 26.16 -6.82 11.73
N ASP A 142 26.96 -6.36 10.76
CA ASP A 142 28.39 -6.08 10.97
C ASP A 142 28.61 -4.93 11.96
N GLU A 143 27.68 -3.94 12.01
CA GLU A 143 27.76 -2.77 12.89
C GLU A 143 27.04 -2.96 14.24
N ASP A 144 25.92 -3.66 14.22
CA ASP A 144 25.08 -3.98 15.39
C ASP A 144 24.72 -5.47 15.36
N PRO A 145 25.62 -6.34 15.89
CA PRO A 145 25.39 -7.80 15.89
C PRO A 145 24.15 -8.24 16.68
N ASP A 146 23.68 -7.39 17.61
CA ASP A 146 22.48 -7.65 18.41
C ASP A 146 21.22 -7.03 17.78
N ALA A 147 21.31 -6.55 16.53
CA ALA A 147 20.17 -5.99 15.84
C ALA A 147 19.08 -7.05 15.59
N ASP A 148 17.97 -6.90 16.28
CA ASP A 148 16.78 -7.68 15.99
C ASP A 148 15.99 -7.00 14.85
N VAL A 149 15.71 -7.74 13.77
CA VAL A 149 14.99 -7.23 12.60
C VAL A 149 13.91 -8.22 12.18
N GLU A 150 12.69 -7.74 12.14
CA GLU A 150 11.54 -8.48 11.61
C GLU A 150 11.22 -8.04 10.18
N LEU A 151 11.14 -8.99 9.26
CA LEU A 151 10.74 -8.73 7.88
C LEU A 151 9.30 -9.19 7.63
N ARG A 152 8.53 -8.35 6.92
CA ARG A 152 7.21 -8.70 6.40
C ARG A 152 7.19 -8.46 4.91
N GLU A 153 7.07 -9.52 4.14
CA GLU A 153 6.94 -9.44 2.69
C GLU A 153 5.46 -9.36 2.27
N SER A 154 5.16 -8.49 1.33
CA SER A 154 3.83 -8.38 0.73
C SER A 154 3.95 -8.00 -0.74
N TYR A 155 3.07 -8.57 -1.58
CA TYR A 155 2.90 -8.16 -2.97
C TYR A 155 2.05 -6.89 -3.08
N ASP A 156 1.16 -6.65 -2.11
CA ASP A 156 0.34 -5.44 -2.04
C ASP A 156 1.06 -4.33 -1.26
N LEU A 157 1.59 -3.35 -1.99
CA LEU A 157 2.27 -2.19 -1.42
C LEU A 157 1.34 -1.31 -0.56
N ASN A 158 0.04 -1.30 -0.82
CA ASN A 158 -0.91 -0.56 0.02
C ASN A 158 -1.02 -1.21 1.40
N SER A 159 -0.99 -2.54 1.47
CA SER A 159 -0.98 -3.23 2.76
C SER A 159 0.25 -2.87 3.60
N LEU A 160 1.42 -2.65 2.98
CA LEU A 160 2.61 -2.17 3.68
C LEU A 160 2.43 -0.73 4.20
N LEU A 161 1.83 0.16 3.41
CA LEU A 161 1.52 1.52 3.85
C LEU A 161 0.49 1.52 4.99
N ASP A 162 -0.51 0.64 4.96
CA ASP A 162 -1.45 0.46 6.06
C ASP A 162 -0.76 -0.02 7.35
N LEU A 163 0.23 -0.91 7.22
CA LEU A 163 1.02 -1.37 8.36
C LEU A 163 1.90 -0.24 8.93
N LEU A 164 2.45 0.64 8.09
CA LEU A 164 3.17 1.85 8.52
C LEU A 164 2.25 2.79 9.30
N GLU A 165 1.07 3.11 8.77
CA GLU A 165 0.09 3.97 9.46
C GLU A 165 -0.32 3.40 10.83
N LYS A 166 -0.50 2.09 10.92
CA LYS A 166 -0.85 1.38 12.17
C LYS A 166 0.34 1.22 13.12
N GLY A 167 1.55 1.59 12.70
CA GLY A 167 2.76 1.35 13.49
C GLY A 167 3.09 -0.14 13.68
N ALA A 168 2.57 -1.01 12.83
CA ALA A 168 2.90 -2.43 12.84
C ALA A 168 4.25 -2.73 12.18
N ILE A 169 4.74 -1.82 11.36
CA ILE A 169 6.11 -1.78 10.82
C ILE A 169 6.66 -0.36 10.95
N ASP A 170 7.97 -0.22 10.92
CA ASP A 170 8.69 1.04 11.12
C ASP A 170 9.15 1.64 9.79
N LEU A 171 9.54 0.79 8.85
CA LEU A 171 9.97 1.10 7.49
C LEU A 171 9.28 0.20 6.49
N ALA A 172 9.05 0.71 5.29
CA ALA A 172 8.59 -0.11 4.16
C ALA A 172 9.36 0.22 2.89
N PHE A 173 9.78 -0.79 2.16
CA PHE A 173 10.13 -0.62 0.75
C PHE A 173 8.86 -0.37 -0.04
N THR A 174 8.85 0.66 -0.87
CA THR A 174 7.70 1.07 -1.68
C THR A 174 8.14 1.44 -3.09
N VAL A 175 7.18 1.73 -3.94
CA VAL A 175 7.41 2.31 -5.27
C VAL A 175 6.68 3.65 -5.36
N LEU A 176 7.37 4.65 -5.87
CA LEU A 176 6.84 6.00 -6.02
C LEU A 176 6.02 6.16 -7.33
N PRO A 177 4.99 7.03 -7.30
CA PRO A 177 4.48 7.73 -6.14
C PRO A 177 3.68 6.80 -5.22
N THR A 178 3.79 6.98 -3.90
CA THR A 178 2.91 6.31 -2.94
C THR A 178 1.50 6.91 -3.01
N ARG A 179 0.53 6.26 -2.37
CA ARG A 179 -0.77 6.90 -2.12
C ARG A 179 -0.60 8.09 -1.17
N ASP A 180 -1.57 9.00 -1.17
CA ASP A 180 -1.62 10.09 -0.19
C ASP A 180 -1.65 9.52 1.23
N GLY A 181 -0.93 10.17 2.12
CA GLY A 181 -0.80 9.75 3.51
C GLY A 181 0.34 10.47 4.24
N PRO A 182 0.48 10.23 5.54
CA PRO A 182 1.53 10.82 6.36
C PRO A 182 2.87 10.08 6.15
N PHE A 183 3.41 10.14 4.94
CA PHE A 183 4.61 9.40 4.57
C PHE A 183 5.76 10.33 4.20
N GLU A 184 6.95 9.98 4.67
CA GLU A 184 8.23 10.45 4.17
C GLU A 184 8.93 9.33 3.43
N THR A 185 9.74 9.68 2.43
CA THR A 185 10.41 8.71 1.57
C THR A 185 11.85 9.07 1.31
N ALA A 186 12.71 8.06 1.23
CA ALA A 186 14.05 8.16 0.69
C ALA A 186 14.13 7.32 -0.59
N GLU A 187 14.38 7.97 -1.73
CA GLU A 187 14.59 7.28 -2.98
C GLU A 187 15.87 6.43 -2.93
N LEU A 188 15.77 5.19 -3.36
CA LEU A 188 16.89 4.24 -3.35
C LEU A 188 17.48 4.06 -4.74
N TYR A 189 16.66 3.60 -5.68
CA TYR A 189 17.08 3.35 -7.04
C TYR A 189 15.90 3.44 -8.02
N CYS A 190 16.27 3.61 -9.29
CA CYS A 190 15.33 3.58 -10.39
C CYS A 190 15.61 2.37 -11.27
N ASP A 191 14.60 1.58 -11.58
CA ASP A 191 14.70 0.49 -12.55
C ASP A 191 13.70 0.65 -13.70
N GLU A 192 13.93 -0.15 -14.74
CA GLU A 192 13.14 -0.14 -15.97
C GLU A 192 12.33 -1.43 -16.08
N HIS A 193 11.22 -1.37 -16.78
CA HIS A 193 10.56 -2.58 -17.25
C HIS A 193 11.27 -3.10 -18.50
N VAL A 194 11.35 -4.42 -18.60
CA VAL A 194 12.00 -5.11 -19.71
C VAL A 194 11.13 -6.27 -20.17
N LEU A 195 11.38 -6.74 -21.38
CA LEU A 195 10.89 -8.06 -21.78
C LEU A 195 11.94 -9.12 -21.43
N VAL A 196 11.46 -10.23 -20.88
CA VAL A 196 12.25 -11.45 -20.71
C VAL A 196 11.76 -12.45 -21.75
N VAL A 197 12.68 -12.95 -22.56
CA VAL A 197 12.41 -13.89 -23.65
C VAL A 197 13.40 -15.04 -23.61
N ARG A 198 13.08 -16.15 -24.26
CA ARG A 198 14.08 -17.20 -24.50
C ARG A 198 15.17 -16.69 -25.45
N ARG A 199 16.40 -17.12 -25.26
CA ARG A 199 17.51 -16.80 -26.21
C ARG A 199 17.24 -17.27 -27.63
N SER A 200 16.41 -18.29 -27.79
CA SER A 200 15.98 -18.80 -29.10
C SER A 200 14.82 -18.02 -29.73
N ASP A 201 14.22 -17.08 -28.98
CA ASP A 201 13.14 -16.27 -29.47
C ASP A 201 13.66 -15.22 -30.48
N PRO A 202 12.97 -14.96 -31.60
CA PRO A 202 13.37 -13.89 -32.55
C PRO A 202 13.55 -12.52 -31.89
N LEU A 203 12.78 -12.22 -30.84
CA LEU A 203 12.91 -10.96 -30.09
C LEU A 203 14.27 -10.84 -29.38
N ALA A 204 14.93 -11.95 -29.05
CA ALA A 204 16.23 -11.92 -28.38
C ALA A 204 17.33 -11.19 -29.18
N SER A 205 17.21 -11.14 -30.49
CA SER A 205 18.13 -10.40 -31.36
C SER A 205 17.82 -8.89 -31.44
N ARG A 206 16.70 -8.44 -30.88
CA ARG A 206 16.29 -7.04 -30.88
C ARG A 206 16.97 -6.32 -29.70
N GLY A 207 17.72 -5.27 -29.99
CA GLY A 207 18.40 -4.50 -28.93
C GLY A 207 17.43 -3.65 -28.12
N LEU A 208 16.47 -3.05 -28.78
CA LEU A 208 15.47 -2.15 -28.19
C LEU A 208 14.13 -2.35 -28.91
N LEU A 209 13.04 -2.35 -28.17
CA LEU A 209 11.68 -2.33 -28.68
C LEU A 209 10.97 -1.05 -28.30
N SER A 210 10.24 -0.47 -29.23
CA SER A 210 9.36 0.67 -28.96
C SER A 210 8.10 0.21 -28.24
N LEU A 211 7.37 1.15 -27.63
CA LEU A 211 6.08 0.86 -27.01
C LEU A 211 5.04 0.41 -28.06
N GLU A 212 5.16 0.85 -29.31
CA GLU A 212 4.30 0.42 -30.42
C GLU A 212 4.50 -1.06 -30.75
N GLU A 213 5.76 -1.51 -30.81
CA GLU A 213 6.06 -2.93 -31.01
C GLU A 213 5.63 -3.80 -29.83
N LEU A 214 5.71 -3.26 -28.60
CA LEU A 214 5.27 -3.95 -27.39
C LEU A 214 3.75 -4.21 -27.40
N GLU A 215 2.95 -3.32 -27.96
CA GLU A 215 1.49 -3.46 -28.03
C GLU A 215 1.06 -4.75 -28.76
N GLU A 216 1.82 -5.14 -29.77
CA GLU A 216 1.58 -6.33 -30.60
C GLU A 216 2.02 -7.65 -29.90
N ILE A 217 2.75 -7.58 -28.80
CA ILE A 217 3.34 -8.72 -28.12
C ILE A 217 2.48 -9.12 -26.90
N PRO A 218 1.83 -10.30 -26.90
CA PRO A 218 1.12 -10.78 -25.73
C PRO A 218 2.11 -11.15 -24.59
N VAL A 219 2.05 -10.42 -23.49
CA VAL A 219 3.01 -10.58 -22.38
C VAL A 219 2.40 -11.34 -21.20
N ILE A 220 3.29 -11.98 -20.45
CA ILE A 220 3.04 -12.50 -19.09
C ILE A 220 3.59 -11.47 -18.12
N THR A 221 2.81 -11.04 -17.16
CA THR A 221 3.23 -10.03 -16.18
C THR A 221 2.77 -10.39 -14.77
N VAL A 222 3.19 -9.61 -13.78
CA VAL A 222 2.74 -9.80 -12.40
C VAL A 222 1.25 -9.48 -12.28
N GLU A 223 0.60 -10.14 -11.31
CA GLU A 223 -0.79 -9.86 -10.97
C GLU A 223 -0.95 -8.38 -10.59
N ASP A 224 -2.17 -7.86 -10.71
CA ASP A 224 -2.49 -6.45 -10.57
C ASP A 224 -2.09 -5.92 -9.19
N CYS A 225 -0.82 -5.57 -9.04
CA CYS A 225 -0.34 -4.75 -7.94
C CYS A 225 -0.34 -3.28 -8.39
N ARG A 226 -0.43 -2.36 -7.44
CA ARG A 226 -0.52 -0.91 -7.73
C ARG A 226 0.62 -0.40 -8.64
N VAL A 227 1.79 -1.02 -8.57
CA VAL A 227 2.95 -0.67 -9.41
C VAL A 227 2.71 -1.05 -10.86
N GLN A 228 2.23 -2.26 -11.08
CA GLN A 228 1.91 -2.74 -12.42
C GLN A 228 0.78 -1.92 -13.02
N SER A 229 -0.28 -1.64 -12.23
CA SER A 229 -1.37 -0.76 -12.63
C SER A 229 -0.88 0.64 -12.97
N ALA A 230 0.04 1.23 -12.20
CA ALA A 230 0.59 2.55 -12.50
C ALA A 230 1.37 2.56 -13.83
N THR A 231 2.15 1.52 -14.11
CA THR A 231 2.86 1.37 -15.40
C THR A 231 1.88 1.20 -16.55
N GLU A 232 0.86 0.34 -16.40
CA GLU A 232 -0.16 0.12 -17.42
C GLU A 232 -1.02 1.37 -17.65
N ILE A 233 -1.37 2.12 -16.60
CA ILE A 233 -2.07 3.41 -16.70
C ILE A 233 -1.23 4.42 -17.48
N ALA A 234 0.07 4.51 -17.18
CA ALA A 234 0.94 5.44 -17.86
C ALA A 234 1.16 5.05 -19.36
N ILE A 235 1.26 3.75 -19.65
CA ILE A 235 1.24 3.25 -21.04
C ILE A 235 -0.07 3.63 -21.72
N SER A 236 -1.20 3.43 -21.02
CA SER A 236 -2.53 3.77 -21.56
C SER A 236 -2.71 5.27 -21.78
N ALA A 237 -2.13 6.11 -20.93
CA ALA A 237 -2.16 7.57 -21.09
C ALA A 237 -1.40 8.05 -22.35
N SER A 238 -0.45 7.27 -22.86
CA SER A 238 0.21 7.52 -24.14
C SER A 238 -0.61 7.07 -25.37
N GLY A 239 -1.84 6.58 -25.16
CA GLY A 239 -2.72 6.07 -26.21
C GLY A 239 -2.42 4.65 -26.64
N ARG A 240 -1.55 3.94 -25.91
CA ARG A 240 -1.14 2.56 -26.19
C ARG A 240 -1.70 1.59 -25.14
N ARG A 241 -1.67 0.29 -25.41
CA ARG A 241 -2.13 -0.75 -24.49
C ARG A 241 -1.12 -1.89 -24.40
N LEU A 242 -0.94 -2.41 -23.19
CA LEU A 242 -0.20 -3.64 -22.98
C LEU A 242 -1.16 -4.83 -23.22
N THR A 243 -0.82 -5.72 -24.15
CA THR A 243 -1.59 -6.94 -24.38
C THR A 243 -1.16 -8.02 -23.40
N VAL A 244 -1.92 -8.18 -22.31
CA VAL A 244 -1.60 -9.15 -21.26
C VAL A 244 -2.25 -10.48 -21.56
N SER A 245 -1.43 -11.53 -21.73
CA SER A 245 -1.90 -12.92 -21.95
C SER A 245 -2.15 -13.66 -20.64
N ARG A 246 -1.33 -13.41 -19.61
CA ARG A 246 -1.43 -14.04 -18.29
C ARG A 246 -0.92 -13.11 -17.21
N ARG A 247 -1.48 -13.25 -15.99
CA ARG A 247 -0.98 -12.61 -14.77
C ARG A 247 -0.56 -13.69 -13.77
N LEU A 248 0.59 -13.54 -13.16
CA LEU A 248 1.14 -14.45 -12.16
C LEU A 248 1.59 -13.66 -10.94
N GLU A 249 1.57 -14.29 -9.78
CA GLU A 249 1.85 -13.60 -8.50
C GLU A 249 3.31 -13.20 -8.34
N ASP A 250 4.25 -13.96 -8.90
CA ASP A 250 5.67 -13.77 -8.65
C ASP A 250 6.54 -13.87 -9.92
N LEU A 251 7.70 -13.21 -9.86
CA LEU A 251 8.67 -13.18 -10.95
C LEU A 251 9.22 -14.57 -11.31
N SER A 252 9.42 -15.44 -10.32
CA SER A 252 10.00 -16.78 -10.57
C SER A 252 9.07 -17.63 -11.41
N SER A 253 7.76 -17.56 -11.14
CA SER A 253 6.74 -18.18 -11.96
C SER A 253 6.72 -17.64 -13.39
N ILE A 254 6.83 -16.31 -13.55
CA ILE A 254 6.91 -15.70 -14.88
C ILE A 254 8.13 -16.23 -15.65
N LEU A 255 9.30 -16.24 -15.03
CA LEU A 255 10.53 -16.74 -15.66
C LEU A 255 10.41 -18.23 -16.05
N ALA A 256 9.80 -19.06 -15.21
CA ALA A 256 9.55 -20.48 -15.51
C ALA A 256 8.62 -20.64 -16.72
N PHE A 257 7.55 -19.83 -16.84
CA PHE A 257 6.66 -19.86 -17.98
C PHE A 257 7.37 -19.42 -19.27
N VAL A 258 8.22 -18.40 -19.20
CA VAL A 258 9.03 -17.95 -20.35
C VAL A 258 10.01 -19.04 -20.76
N SER A 259 10.73 -19.67 -19.81
CA SER A 259 11.64 -20.82 -20.10
C SER A 259 10.89 -21.97 -20.78
N ALA A 260 9.68 -22.26 -20.34
CA ALA A 260 8.82 -23.28 -20.95
C ALA A 260 8.29 -22.87 -22.35
N GLY A 261 8.53 -21.65 -22.81
CA GLY A 261 8.06 -21.15 -24.11
C GLY A 261 6.59 -20.79 -24.16
N LEU A 262 5.99 -20.45 -23.01
CA LEU A 262 4.56 -20.15 -22.90
C LEU A 262 4.23 -18.66 -23.10
N GLY A 263 5.24 -17.82 -23.41
CA GLY A 263 5.06 -16.41 -23.72
C GLY A 263 6.31 -15.59 -23.41
N VAL A 264 6.14 -14.26 -23.41
CA VAL A 264 7.14 -13.24 -23.15
C VAL A 264 6.84 -12.59 -21.80
N GLY A 265 7.83 -12.44 -20.93
CA GLY A 265 7.66 -11.80 -19.62
C GLY A 265 7.81 -10.29 -19.71
N PHE A 266 6.85 -9.49 -19.25
CA PHE A 266 6.98 -8.06 -19.03
C PHE A 266 7.13 -7.80 -17.52
N VAL A 267 8.34 -7.47 -17.09
CA VAL A 267 8.72 -7.44 -15.68
C VAL A 267 9.69 -6.28 -15.40
N PRO A 268 9.79 -5.81 -14.15
CA PRO A 268 10.90 -4.96 -13.73
C PRO A 268 12.23 -5.67 -13.98
N GLU A 269 13.25 -4.94 -14.42
CA GLU A 269 14.56 -5.51 -14.77
C GLU A 269 15.10 -6.41 -13.66
N PRO A 270 15.26 -7.74 -13.90
CA PRO A 270 15.77 -8.66 -12.89
C PRO A 270 17.18 -8.31 -12.48
N SER A 271 17.48 -8.39 -11.20
CA SER A 271 18.73 -7.87 -10.66
C SER A 271 19.97 -8.65 -11.02
N THR A 272 19.93 -9.97 -11.30
CA THR A 272 21.13 -10.73 -11.67
C THR A 272 20.89 -12.12 -12.26
N ASP A 273 20.00 -12.95 -11.76
CA ASP A 273 20.02 -14.37 -12.11
C ASP A 273 18.87 -14.79 -13.02
N LEU A 274 18.98 -14.39 -14.28
CA LEU A 274 18.14 -15.01 -15.29
C LEU A 274 18.59 -16.45 -15.53
N PRO A 275 17.64 -17.41 -15.66
CA PRO A 275 17.96 -18.72 -16.23
C PRO A 275 18.80 -18.60 -17.49
N PRO A 276 19.79 -19.50 -17.72
CA PRO A 276 20.75 -19.35 -18.82
C PRO A 276 20.12 -19.40 -20.21
N ASP A 277 18.93 -19.95 -20.33
CA ASP A 277 18.13 -20.02 -21.55
C ASP A 277 17.35 -18.72 -21.83
N LEU A 278 17.31 -17.78 -20.88
CA LEU A 278 16.60 -16.52 -21.00
C LEU A 278 17.54 -15.35 -21.29
N THR A 279 16.97 -14.28 -21.81
CA THR A 279 17.65 -12.99 -22.02
C THR A 279 16.67 -11.84 -21.89
N VAL A 280 17.22 -10.63 -21.74
CA VAL A 280 16.45 -9.38 -21.60
C VAL A 280 16.43 -8.65 -22.94
N VAL A 281 15.26 -8.14 -23.31
CA VAL A 281 15.08 -7.16 -24.40
C VAL A 281 14.63 -5.85 -23.77
N ARG A 282 15.34 -4.77 -24.09
CA ARG A 282 15.04 -3.45 -23.53
C ARG A 282 13.87 -2.80 -24.22
N LEU A 283 13.22 -1.91 -23.49
CA LEU A 283 12.08 -1.12 -23.97
C LEU A 283 12.49 0.35 -24.12
N GLY A 284 11.82 1.05 -25.02
CA GLY A 284 12.01 2.48 -25.22
C GLY A 284 11.71 3.31 -23.97
N SER A 285 12.19 4.55 -23.97
CA SER A 285 12.04 5.48 -22.83
C SER A 285 10.59 5.91 -22.56
N GLU A 286 9.67 5.56 -23.44
CA GLU A 286 8.23 5.82 -23.26
C GLU A 286 7.61 4.95 -22.15
N VAL A 287 8.24 3.80 -21.83
CA VAL A 287 7.81 2.97 -20.72
C VAL A 287 8.26 3.60 -19.40
N PRO A 288 7.34 3.88 -18.48
CA PRO A 288 7.68 4.54 -17.22
C PRO A 288 8.70 3.74 -16.40
N ARG A 289 9.64 4.46 -15.84
CA ARG A 289 10.59 3.89 -14.88
C ARG A 289 9.94 3.74 -13.53
N ARG A 290 10.39 2.74 -12.78
CA ARG A 290 9.96 2.50 -11.42
C ARG A 290 11.00 3.06 -10.45
N VAL A 291 10.58 3.95 -9.55
CA VAL A 291 11.43 4.46 -8.46
C VAL A 291 11.13 3.68 -7.19
N VAL A 292 12.10 2.92 -6.72
CA VAL A 292 12.02 2.21 -5.44
C VAL A 292 12.54 3.11 -4.33
N ALA A 293 11.80 3.17 -3.23
CA ALA A 293 12.10 4.02 -2.08
C ALA A 293 11.92 3.26 -0.77
N LEU A 294 12.57 3.74 0.29
CA LEU A 294 12.17 3.45 1.67
C LEU A 294 11.20 4.52 2.13
N THR A 295 10.16 4.10 2.82
CA THR A 295 9.04 4.93 3.28
C THR A 295 8.83 4.70 4.77
N TRP A 296 8.54 5.76 5.51
CA TRP A 296 8.15 5.72 6.92
C TRP A 296 7.06 6.75 7.22
N HIS A 297 6.49 6.66 8.40
CA HIS A 297 5.43 7.58 8.80
C HIS A 297 6.05 8.93 9.21
N SER A 298 5.66 10.04 8.58
CA SER A 298 6.25 11.38 8.75
C SER A 298 6.14 11.95 10.16
N GLU A 299 5.09 11.57 10.90
CA GLU A 299 4.86 12.05 12.27
C GLU A 299 5.46 11.11 13.35
N ARG A 300 6.23 10.10 12.96
CA ARG A 300 6.88 9.17 13.88
C ARG A 300 8.40 9.30 13.78
N THR A 301 9.05 9.34 14.92
CA THR A 301 10.51 9.35 14.96
C THR A 301 11.04 7.94 14.72
N LEU A 302 11.85 7.77 13.69
CA LEU A 302 12.59 6.53 13.49
C LEU A 302 13.55 6.28 14.65
N SER A 303 13.66 5.03 15.07
CA SER A 303 14.70 4.63 16.02
C SER A 303 16.10 4.88 15.40
N PRO A 304 17.16 5.01 16.21
CA PRO A 304 18.53 5.14 15.70
C PRO A 304 18.89 4.00 14.73
N ARG A 305 18.43 2.78 15.01
CA ARG A 305 18.60 1.61 14.13
C ARG A 305 17.84 1.77 12.81
N GLY A 306 16.62 2.34 12.86
CA GLY A 306 15.83 2.65 11.65
C GLY A 306 16.52 3.70 10.77
N VAL A 307 17.04 4.77 11.36
CA VAL A 307 17.82 5.79 10.63
C VAL A 307 19.03 5.14 9.97
N ARG A 308 19.79 4.32 10.75
CA ARG A 308 20.98 3.64 10.22
C ARG A 308 20.64 2.69 9.09
N PHE A 309 19.51 1.96 9.18
CA PHE A 309 19.04 1.09 8.10
C PHE A 309 18.77 1.88 6.81
N VAL A 310 18.13 3.06 6.90
CA VAL A 310 17.88 3.95 5.74
C VAL A 310 19.20 4.37 5.07
N GLU A 311 20.19 4.77 5.86
CA GLU A 311 21.52 5.16 5.35
C GLU A 311 22.21 4.00 4.64
N LEU A 312 22.23 2.82 5.26
CA LEU A 312 22.84 1.63 4.69
C LEU A 312 22.14 1.19 3.40
N ALA A 313 20.80 1.16 3.39
CA ALA A 313 20.01 0.82 2.20
C ALA A 313 20.28 1.78 1.04
N THR A 314 20.40 3.08 1.33
CA THR A 314 20.75 4.10 0.34
C THR A 314 22.15 3.87 -0.24
N ALA A 315 23.12 3.56 0.59
CA ALA A 315 24.49 3.26 0.17
C ALA A 315 24.57 1.96 -0.67
N VAL A 316 23.84 0.91 -0.27
CA VAL A 316 23.75 -0.35 -1.03
C VAL A 316 23.12 -0.13 -2.40
N ALA A 317 22.02 0.63 -2.44
CA ALA A 317 21.31 0.95 -3.67
C ALA A 317 22.19 1.76 -4.64
N GLY A 318 22.93 2.74 -4.14
CA GLY A 318 23.87 3.53 -4.95
C GLY A 318 24.95 2.66 -5.59
N ALA A 319 25.60 1.78 -4.81
CA ALA A 319 26.60 0.85 -5.33
C ALA A 319 26.03 -0.13 -6.36
N ALA A 320 24.83 -0.66 -6.14
CA ALA A 320 24.15 -1.53 -7.10
C ALA A 320 23.82 -0.82 -8.41
N GLN A 321 23.42 0.46 -8.37
CA GLN A 321 23.14 1.28 -9.56
C GLN A 321 24.40 1.56 -10.38
N GLU A 322 25.52 1.86 -9.71
CA GLU A 322 26.80 2.06 -10.40
C GLU A 322 27.27 0.79 -11.12
N THR A 323 27.19 -0.36 -10.46
CA THR A 323 27.50 -1.67 -11.07
C THR A 323 26.63 -1.95 -12.29
N ARG A 324 25.32 -1.67 -12.23
CA ARG A 324 24.41 -1.81 -13.37
C ARG A 324 24.77 -0.89 -14.53
N LYS A 325 25.12 0.37 -14.26
CA LYS A 325 25.57 1.31 -15.31
C LYS A 325 26.81 0.80 -16.03
N LEU A 326 27.78 0.27 -15.29
CA LEU A 326 29.00 -0.31 -15.87
C LEU A 326 28.70 -1.54 -16.73
N LEU A 327 27.85 -2.46 -16.26
CA LEU A 327 27.45 -3.65 -17.02
C LEU A 327 26.62 -3.30 -18.29
N ARG A 328 25.94 -2.16 -18.31
CA ARG A 328 25.19 -1.66 -19.48
C ARG A 328 26.09 -1.01 -20.53
N ALA A 329 27.31 -0.62 -20.18
CA ALA A 329 28.26 0.05 -21.06
C ALA A 329 29.20 -0.93 -21.80
N ILE A 330 29.19 -2.20 -21.42
CA ILE A 330 29.91 -3.32 -22.06
C ILE A 330 28.98 -4.05 -23.04
#